data_6e6654046d153ec139941cd9ce1ba30b
#
_entry.id   6e6654046d153ec139941cd9ce1ba30b
#
_cell.length_a   1.000
_cell.length_b   1.000
_cell.length_c   1.000
_cell.angle_alpha   90.00
_cell.angle_beta   90.00
_cell.angle_gamma   90.00
#
_symmetry.space_group_name_H-M   'P 1'
#
loop_
_entity.id
_entity.type
_entity.pdbx_description
1 polymer ?
#
loop_
_entity_poly.entity_id
_entity_poly.type
_entity_poly.pdbx_seq_one_letter_code
_entity_poly.pdbx_strand_id
1 'polypeptide(L)'
;MKQPSVYLKMRVLGAVDTVEGRTRHERVHNVAALTFLDEEGNPRQFTWRTIQTWYYRYKNHGITGMTHHTRQDKGRVRKVTPEELLEALNAARPHFHNQRTNKRALYRFCIEKGLLHADRIAQTTFYRFLREYDLLTPSDDDHKKRLAFSMKYANQLWQADTMFGPYVDTGASAGRKQTKLIAFIDDASRVLCHGEFFFEENVDTMVRTLRAAFYKRGVPEQLLVDNGSIYCCQEITLICARVGCLLRHTPVRDAAAKGKIERFFRRVRDQFLVRKLDLSTLETLNRQFTHWVENDYNALPHDAIGMKPIDRFGIDLTRVRFLAPSEHNDELFYAEAARKVKKDNTFSFGGRRYETPVDLRDKQIQLRYDRHRQDSAAVVIYYKGQRLGVARLLDAVANGLRRRKEQP
;
A
#
# COMPACT_ATOMS: atom_id res chain seq x y z
N MET A 1 4.38 26.26 -25.01
CA MET A 1 3.70 27.58 -25.13
C MET A 1 2.46 27.42 -25.98
N LYS A 2 1.30 27.89 -25.50
CA LYS A 2 0.09 27.97 -26.33
C LYS A 2 0.36 28.87 -27.56
N GLN A 3 -0.16 28.47 -28.70
CA GLN A 3 -0.02 29.26 -29.92
C GLN A 3 -0.89 30.51 -29.86
N PRO A 4 -0.45 31.66 -30.41
CA PRO A 4 -1.22 32.88 -30.40
C PRO A 4 -2.52 32.73 -31.19
N SER A 5 -3.60 33.25 -30.62
CA SER A 5 -4.94 33.25 -31.24
C SER A 5 -4.97 34.07 -32.55
N VAL A 6 -5.99 33.83 -33.36
CA VAL A 6 -6.21 34.64 -34.58
C VAL A 6 -6.40 36.09 -34.19
N TYR A 7 -7.10 36.38 -33.10
CA TYR A 7 -7.34 37.74 -32.62
C TYR A 7 -6.03 38.43 -32.25
N LEU A 8 -5.15 37.81 -31.51
CA LEU A 8 -3.85 38.37 -31.13
C LEU A 8 -2.96 38.60 -32.37
N LYS A 9 -2.95 37.65 -33.33
CA LYS A 9 -2.24 37.85 -34.61
C LYS A 9 -2.75 39.07 -35.39
N MET A 10 -4.08 39.26 -35.46
CA MET A 10 -4.69 40.39 -36.13
C MET A 10 -4.39 41.72 -35.43
N ARG A 11 -4.36 41.77 -34.08
CA ARG A 11 -3.91 42.97 -33.33
C ARG A 11 -2.46 43.33 -33.64
N VAL A 12 -1.56 42.34 -33.69
CA VAL A 12 -0.15 42.57 -34.04
C VAL A 12 -0.02 43.08 -35.49
N LEU A 13 -0.80 42.53 -36.44
CA LEU A 13 -0.80 43.00 -37.84
C LEU A 13 -1.40 44.41 -37.98
N GLY A 14 -2.45 44.75 -37.26
CA GLY A 14 -3.02 46.10 -37.22
C GLY A 14 -2.01 47.13 -36.68
N ALA A 15 -1.18 46.75 -35.72
CA ALA A 15 -0.09 47.60 -35.24
C ALA A 15 0.97 47.90 -36.33
N VAL A 16 1.19 47.00 -37.30
CA VAL A 16 2.10 47.25 -38.44
C VAL A 16 1.59 48.36 -39.34
N ASP A 17 0.26 48.54 -39.43
CA ASP A 17 -0.33 49.60 -40.27
C ASP A 17 -0.33 50.98 -39.56
N THR A 18 -0.28 51.00 -38.24
CA THR A 18 -0.36 52.21 -37.41
C THR A 18 0.98 52.73 -36.90
N VAL A 19 2.02 51.89 -36.81
CA VAL A 19 3.35 52.29 -36.34
C VAL A 19 4.12 53.11 -37.39
N GLU A 20 4.81 54.14 -36.93
CA GLU A 20 5.69 54.96 -37.78
C GLU A 20 6.81 54.15 -38.43
N GLY A 21 7.08 54.42 -39.72
CA GLY A 21 8.15 53.79 -40.49
C GLY A 21 7.98 54.04 -41.98
N ARG A 22 9.09 54.41 -42.68
CA ARG A 22 9.10 54.69 -44.10
C ARG A 22 8.82 53.49 -45.01
N THR A 23 9.27 52.32 -44.52
CA THR A 23 9.09 51.07 -45.27
C THR A 23 8.30 50.06 -44.43
N ARG A 24 7.66 49.09 -45.10
CA ARG A 24 6.98 48.00 -44.42
C ARG A 24 7.94 47.19 -43.53
N HIS A 25 9.16 46.97 -44.00
CA HIS A 25 10.19 46.25 -43.27
C HIS A 25 10.51 46.95 -41.94
N GLU A 26 10.70 48.25 -41.97
CA GLU A 26 10.95 49.08 -40.80
C GLU A 26 9.76 49.01 -39.80
N ARG A 27 8.53 49.16 -40.29
CA ARG A 27 7.32 49.02 -39.44
C ARG A 27 7.20 47.69 -38.78
N VAL A 28 7.51 46.58 -39.48
CA VAL A 28 7.49 45.23 -38.91
C VAL A 28 8.55 45.10 -37.84
N HIS A 29 9.73 45.69 -37.99
CA HIS A 29 10.78 45.70 -36.97
C HIS A 29 10.37 46.52 -35.75
N ASN A 30 9.74 47.68 -35.95
CA ASN A 30 9.25 48.51 -34.83
C ASN A 30 8.16 47.81 -34.03
N VAL A 31 7.22 47.11 -34.70
CA VAL A 31 6.19 46.30 -34.03
C VAL A 31 6.78 45.10 -33.29
N ALA A 32 7.90 44.52 -33.75
CA ALA A 32 8.56 43.42 -33.06
C ALA A 32 9.17 43.82 -31.71
N ALA A 33 9.44 45.14 -31.52
CA ALA A 33 9.91 45.66 -30.23
C ALA A 33 8.76 45.88 -29.23
N LEU A 34 7.48 45.81 -29.65
CA LEU A 34 6.32 46.04 -28.81
C LEU A 34 5.91 44.74 -28.10
N THR A 35 5.35 44.92 -26.90
CA THR A 35 4.76 43.81 -26.12
C THR A 35 3.24 43.87 -26.25
N PHE A 36 2.63 42.75 -26.58
CA PHE A 36 1.20 42.56 -26.70
C PHE A 36 0.69 41.68 -25.58
N LEU A 37 -0.45 42.01 -25.01
CA LEU A 37 -1.12 41.11 -24.02
C LEU A 37 -1.98 40.11 -24.77
N ASP A 38 -1.87 38.85 -24.42
CA ASP A 38 -2.78 37.81 -24.91
C ASP A 38 -4.17 37.91 -24.22
N GLU A 39 -5.09 37.05 -24.57
CA GLU A 39 -6.47 37.05 -24.06
C GLU A 39 -6.54 36.68 -22.55
N GLU A 40 -5.45 36.10 -22.01
CA GLU A 40 -5.29 35.75 -20.59
C GLU A 40 -4.52 36.84 -19.81
N GLY A 41 -4.17 37.98 -20.49
CA GLY A 41 -3.43 39.10 -19.90
C GLY A 41 -1.91 38.90 -19.85
N ASN A 42 -1.37 37.81 -20.43
CA ASN A 42 0.06 37.56 -20.39
C ASN A 42 0.82 38.35 -21.46
N PRO A 43 1.98 38.94 -21.15
CA PRO A 43 2.79 39.68 -22.11
C PRO A 43 3.42 38.75 -23.16
N ARG A 44 3.30 39.09 -24.42
CA ARG A 44 3.84 38.37 -25.58
C ARG A 44 4.61 39.33 -26.48
N GLN A 45 5.80 38.90 -26.88
CA GLN A 45 6.60 39.60 -27.89
C GLN A 45 6.87 38.63 -29.04
N PHE A 46 6.84 39.17 -30.28
CA PHE A 46 6.97 38.37 -31.49
C PHE A 46 8.16 38.83 -32.29
N THR A 47 8.92 37.91 -32.86
CA THR A 47 10.03 38.27 -33.75
C THR A 47 9.51 38.87 -35.05
N TRP A 48 10.29 39.75 -35.66
CA TRP A 48 9.93 40.37 -36.94
C TRP A 48 9.65 39.33 -38.04
N ARG A 49 10.36 38.18 -38.03
CA ARG A 49 10.12 37.06 -38.97
C ARG A 49 8.76 36.44 -38.78
N THR A 50 8.30 36.31 -37.56
CA THR A 50 6.97 35.76 -37.21
C THR A 50 5.88 36.72 -37.72
N ILE A 51 6.03 38.03 -37.45
CA ILE A 51 5.09 39.06 -37.89
C ILE A 51 5.04 39.14 -39.41
N GLN A 52 6.19 39.12 -40.07
CA GLN A 52 6.30 39.09 -41.53
C GLN A 52 5.60 37.87 -42.13
N THR A 53 5.78 36.69 -41.53
CA THR A 53 5.12 35.46 -41.98
C THR A 53 3.59 35.59 -41.88
N TRP A 54 3.08 36.14 -40.76
CA TRP A 54 1.65 36.37 -40.58
C TRP A 54 1.13 37.41 -41.59
N TYR A 55 1.87 38.49 -41.84
CA TYR A 55 1.51 39.50 -42.81
C TYR A 55 1.33 38.93 -44.24
N TYR A 56 2.27 38.10 -44.71
CA TYR A 56 2.15 37.45 -46.01
C TYR A 56 1.01 36.44 -46.08
N ARG A 57 0.78 35.67 -45.00
CA ARG A 57 -0.37 34.77 -44.94
C ARG A 57 -1.69 35.50 -44.97
N TYR A 58 -1.79 36.57 -44.22
CA TYR A 58 -2.98 37.43 -44.25
C TYR A 58 -3.23 38.04 -45.63
N LYS A 59 -2.18 38.58 -46.26
CA LYS A 59 -2.26 39.16 -47.57
C LYS A 59 -2.70 38.18 -48.66
N ASN A 60 -2.24 36.92 -48.60
CA ASN A 60 -2.51 35.91 -49.63
C ASN A 60 -3.81 35.14 -49.39
N HIS A 61 -4.22 34.96 -48.14
CA HIS A 61 -5.31 34.05 -47.75
C HIS A 61 -6.34 34.71 -46.82
N GLY A 62 -6.25 35.97 -46.54
CA GLY A 62 -7.14 36.69 -45.64
C GLY A 62 -7.10 36.14 -44.20
N ILE A 63 -8.17 36.34 -43.46
CA ILE A 63 -8.30 35.92 -42.05
C ILE A 63 -8.26 34.41 -41.90
N THR A 64 -8.69 33.64 -42.89
CA THR A 64 -8.65 32.18 -42.92
C THR A 64 -7.22 31.64 -42.92
N GLY A 65 -6.25 32.41 -43.51
CA GLY A 65 -4.83 32.06 -43.44
C GLY A 65 -4.18 32.23 -42.07
N MET A 66 -4.88 32.87 -41.12
CA MET A 66 -4.43 33.04 -39.75
C MET A 66 -4.77 31.84 -38.86
N THR A 67 -5.75 31.03 -39.27
CA THR A 67 -6.07 29.78 -38.59
C THR A 67 -4.95 28.76 -38.75
N HIS A 68 -4.71 27.98 -37.70
CA HIS A 68 -3.70 26.92 -37.74
C HIS A 68 -4.21 25.76 -38.58
N HIS A 69 -3.69 25.56 -39.74
CA HIS A 69 -3.90 24.31 -40.48
C HIS A 69 -2.94 23.25 -39.95
N THR A 70 -3.45 22.29 -39.23
CA THR A 70 -2.75 21.05 -38.99
C THR A 70 -2.56 20.32 -40.32
N ARG A 71 -1.37 19.79 -40.57
CA ARG A 71 -1.14 18.97 -41.77
C ARG A 71 -2.19 17.85 -41.80
N GLN A 72 -2.83 17.62 -42.95
CA GLN A 72 -3.86 16.58 -43.12
C GLN A 72 -3.33 15.17 -42.93
N ASP A 73 -2.01 14.96 -43.03
CA ASP A 73 -1.31 13.69 -42.78
C ASP A 73 -0.80 13.50 -41.37
N LYS A 74 -1.09 14.47 -40.45
CA LYS A 74 -0.69 14.38 -39.05
C LYS A 74 -1.47 13.23 -38.38
N GLY A 75 -0.75 12.22 -37.93
CA GLY A 75 -1.35 11.02 -37.27
C GLY A 75 -1.46 9.83 -38.21
N ARG A 76 -1.36 9.98 -39.53
CA ARG A 76 -1.41 8.85 -40.48
C ARG A 76 -0.06 8.16 -40.55
N VAL A 77 -0.07 6.82 -40.41
CA VAL A 77 1.10 5.97 -40.65
C VAL A 77 1.08 5.59 -42.13
N ARG A 78 2.10 5.99 -42.89
CA ARG A 78 2.11 5.81 -44.36
C ARG A 78 2.33 4.36 -44.82
N LYS A 79 3.04 3.54 -44.03
CA LYS A 79 3.45 2.17 -44.37
C LYS A 79 2.65 1.08 -43.65
N VAL A 80 1.92 1.41 -42.58
CA VAL A 80 1.10 0.48 -41.80
C VAL A 80 -0.23 1.16 -41.51
N THR A 81 -1.33 0.45 -41.70
CA THR A 81 -2.66 1.01 -41.41
C THR A 81 -2.97 1.00 -39.91
N PRO A 82 -3.88 1.86 -39.44
CA PRO A 82 -4.34 1.82 -38.05
C PRO A 82 -4.94 0.46 -37.65
N GLU A 83 -5.62 -0.19 -38.61
CA GLU A 83 -6.25 -1.51 -38.45
C GLU A 83 -5.18 -2.59 -38.22
N GLU A 84 -4.13 -2.63 -39.07
CA GLU A 84 -3.00 -3.56 -38.89
C GLU A 84 -2.32 -3.39 -37.53
N LEU A 85 -2.19 -2.15 -37.05
CA LEU A 85 -1.62 -1.87 -35.73
C LEU A 85 -2.52 -2.34 -34.57
N LEU A 86 -3.83 -2.15 -34.72
CA LEU A 86 -4.81 -2.62 -33.73
C LEU A 86 -4.87 -4.14 -33.67
N GLU A 87 -4.83 -4.84 -34.81
CA GLU A 87 -4.78 -6.31 -34.87
C GLU A 87 -3.52 -6.84 -34.19
N ALA A 88 -2.35 -6.26 -34.52
CA ALA A 88 -1.09 -6.64 -33.87
C ALA A 88 -1.11 -6.42 -32.35
N LEU A 89 -1.72 -5.33 -31.87
CA LEU A 89 -1.87 -5.06 -30.45
C LEU A 89 -2.83 -6.03 -29.77
N ASN A 90 -3.95 -6.34 -30.41
CA ASN A 90 -4.93 -7.30 -29.87
C ASN A 90 -4.36 -8.71 -29.78
N ALA A 91 -3.56 -9.11 -30.76
CA ALA A 91 -2.83 -10.38 -30.74
C ALA A 91 -1.72 -10.42 -29.67
N ALA A 92 -1.07 -9.29 -29.40
CA ALA A 92 0.00 -9.21 -28.40
C ALA A 92 -0.52 -9.13 -26.95
N ARG A 93 -1.66 -8.46 -26.69
CA ARG A 93 -2.21 -8.22 -25.34
C ARG A 93 -2.34 -9.46 -24.46
N PRO A 94 -2.84 -10.61 -24.91
CA PRO A 94 -2.98 -11.81 -24.07
C PRO A 94 -1.66 -12.32 -23.49
N HIS A 95 -0.53 -11.95 -24.10
CA HIS A 95 0.81 -12.39 -23.68
C HIS A 95 1.44 -11.48 -22.62
N PHE A 96 0.76 -10.40 -22.23
CA PHE A 96 1.23 -9.47 -21.20
C PHE A 96 0.27 -9.47 -20.00
N HIS A 97 0.76 -9.92 -18.85
CA HIS A 97 -0.06 -10.02 -17.63
C HIS A 97 -0.36 -8.68 -16.93
N ASN A 98 0.28 -7.58 -17.32
CA ASN A 98 0.14 -6.28 -16.64
C ASN A 98 -0.40 -5.20 -17.56
N GLN A 99 -1.40 -4.46 -17.08
CA GLN A 99 -1.96 -3.27 -17.73
C GLN A 99 -0.93 -2.14 -17.93
N ARG A 100 0.18 -2.12 -17.16
CA ARG A 100 1.34 -1.22 -17.37
C ARG A 100 2.38 -1.86 -18.28
N THR A 101 1.96 -2.29 -19.45
CA THR A 101 2.87 -2.89 -20.42
C THR A 101 3.92 -1.87 -20.88
N ASN A 102 5.19 -2.20 -20.74
CA ASN A 102 6.27 -1.38 -21.23
C ASN A 102 6.17 -1.28 -22.77
N LYS A 103 6.00 -0.06 -23.29
CA LYS A 103 5.86 0.22 -24.73
C LYS A 103 6.96 -0.40 -25.58
N ARG A 104 8.19 -0.45 -25.04
CA ARG A 104 9.35 -1.06 -25.71
C ARG A 104 9.24 -2.59 -25.78
N ALA A 105 8.77 -3.21 -24.69
CA ALA A 105 8.57 -4.66 -24.66
C ALA A 105 7.45 -5.07 -25.62
N LEU A 106 6.35 -4.29 -25.66
CA LEU A 106 5.24 -4.52 -26.58
C LEU A 106 5.66 -4.41 -28.04
N TYR A 107 6.42 -3.36 -28.41
CA TYR A 107 6.96 -3.20 -29.76
C TYR A 107 7.86 -4.37 -30.14
N ARG A 108 8.83 -4.74 -29.29
CA ARG A 108 9.73 -5.88 -29.53
C ARG A 108 8.95 -7.16 -29.75
N PHE A 109 7.99 -7.45 -28.88
CA PHE A 109 7.15 -8.63 -28.98
C PHE A 109 6.41 -8.70 -30.34
N CYS A 110 5.82 -7.57 -30.78
CA CYS A 110 5.14 -7.51 -32.07
C CYS A 110 6.10 -7.78 -33.24
N ILE A 111 7.35 -7.31 -33.16
CA ILE A 111 8.37 -7.59 -34.19
C ILE A 111 8.83 -9.06 -34.12
N GLU A 112 9.14 -9.57 -32.94
CA GLU A 112 9.61 -10.94 -32.72
C GLU A 112 8.58 -12.00 -33.14
N LYS A 113 7.30 -11.70 -32.96
CA LYS A 113 6.20 -12.58 -33.39
C LYS A 113 5.75 -12.36 -34.84
N GLY A 114 6.40 -11.46 -35.58
CA GLY A 114 6.03 -11.16 -36.98
C GLY A 114 4.69 -10.44 -37.14
N LEU A 115 4.11 -9.92 -36.05
CA LEU A 115 2.86 -9.16 -36.08
C LEU A 115 3.05 -7.77 -36.71
N LEU A 116 4.27 -7.24 -36.62
CA LEU A 116 4.71 -6.00 -37.26
C LEU A 116 6.11 -6.18 -37.82
N HIS A 117 6.45 -5.43 -38.87
CA HIS A 117 7.76 -5.41 -39.47
C HIS A 117 8.52 -4.11 -39.18
N ALA A 118 9.77 -4.21 -38.72
CA ALA A 118 10.59 -3.07 -38.30
C ALA A 118 10.89 -2.07 -39.45
N ASP A 119 10.95 -2.57 -40.72
CA ASP A 119 11.11 -1.75 -41.91
C ASP A 119 9.86 -0.96 -42.31
N ARG A 120 8.68 -1.38 -41.85
CA ARG A 120 7.40 -0.72 -42.11
C ARG A 120 7.01 0.30 -41.02
N ILE A 121 7.38 0.05 -39.76
CA ILE A 121 7.05 0.92 -38.63
C ILE A 121 8.21 1.08 -37.66
N ALA A 122 8.71 2.32 -37.53
CA ALA A 122 9.70 2.66 -36.53
C ALA A 122 9.09 2.69 -35.12
N GLN A 123 9.88 2.38 -34.09
CA GLN A 123 9.48 2.37 -32.69
C GLN A 123 8.84 3.71 -32.22
N THR A 124 9.38 4.84 -32.69
CA THR A 124 8.85 6.18 -32.39
C THR A 124 7.44 6.40 -32.96
N THR A 125 7.19 5.87 -34.18
CA THR A 125 5.88 5.92 -34.82
C THR A 125 4.86 5.03 -34.09
N PHE A 126 5.28 3.84 -33.67
CA PHE A 126 4.47 2.96 -32.84
C PHE A 126 4.08 3.63 -31.50
N TYR A 127 5.02 4.29 -30.82
CA TYR A 127 4.74 5.01 -29.58
C TYR A 127 3.80 6.20 -29.76
N ARG A 128 3.94 6.91 -30.92
CA ARG A 128 3.03 7.99 -31.28
C ARG A 128 1.61 7.47 -31.46
N PHE A 129 1.44 6.37 -32.18
CA PHE A 129 0.16 5.72 -32.39
C PHE A 129 -0.50 5.29 -31.07
N LEU A 130 0.25 4.60 -30.19
CA LEU A 130 -0.25 4.21 -28.87
C LEU A 130 -0.76 5.40 -28.03
N ARG A 131 -0.15 6.57 -28.19
CA ARG A 131 -0.54 7.81 -27.51
C ARG A 131 -1.75 8.47 -28.15
N GLU A 132 -1.80 8.50 -29.47
CA GLU A 132 -2.83 9.22 -30.25
C GLU A 132 -4.20 8.53 -30.09
N TYR A 133 -4.21 7.20 -30.02
CA TYR A 133 -5.41 6.41 -29.85
C TYR A 133 -5.62 5.93 -28.39
N ASP A 134 -4.82 6.41 -27.47
CA ASP A 134 -4.88 6.11 -26.03
C ASP A 134 -4.99 4.58 -25.69
N LEU A 135 -4.32 3.76 -26.47
CA LEU A 135 -4.47 2.31 -26.45
C LEU A 135 -3.82 1.62 -25.24
N LEU A 136 -3.01 2.32 -24.47
CA LEU A 136 -2.36 1.79 -23.26
C LEU A 136 -2.87 2.41 -21.97
N THR A 137 -3.75 3.38 -22.05
CA THR A 137 -4.46 3.86 -20.86
C THR A 137 -5.48 2.79 -20.51
N PRO A 138 -5.50 2.30 -19.26
CA PRO A 138 -6.59 1.45 -18.80
C PRO A 138 -7.91 2.18 -19.05
N SER A 139 -8.95 1.48 -19.49
CA SER A 139 -10.27 2.07 -19.62
C SER A 139 -10.66 2.77 -18.33
N ASP A 140 -11.39 3.89 -18.38
CA ASP A 140 -11.80 4.70 -17.21
C ASP A 140 -12.51 3.87 -16.11
N ASP A 141 -13.00 2.69 -16.42
CA ASP A 141 -13.56 1.72 -15.47
C ASP A 141 -12.51 1.12 -14.51
N ASP A 142 -11.22 1.10 -14.88
CA ASP A 142 -10.14 0.60 -14.01
C ASP A 142 -9.55 1.70 -13.11
N HIS A 143 -9.74 2.97 -13.43
CA HIS A 143 -9.45 4.09 -12.56
C HIS A 143 -10.68 4.39 -11.70
N LYS A 144 -10.98 3.52 -10.71
CA LYS A 144 -11.82 3.96 -9.60
C LYS A 144 -11.26 5.29 -9.12
N LYS A 145 -12.00 6.39 -9.33
CA LYS A 145 -11.67 7.72 -8.78
C LYS A 145 -11.61 7.55 -7.26
N ARG A 146 -10.41 7.25 -6.74
CA ARG A 146 -10.21 7.01 -5.32
C ARG A 146 -10.08 8.35 -4.65
N LEU A 147 -11.05 8.65 -3.80
CA LEU A 147 -10.93 9.77 -2.90
C LEU A 147 -9.88 9.41 -1.84
N ALA A 148 -8.95 10.32 -1.59
CA ALA A 148 -8.07 10.21 -0.45
C ALA A 148 -8.94 10.17 0.81
N PHE A 149 -8.80 9.12 1.62
CA PHE A 149 -9.52 8.98 2.88
C PHE A 149 -8.56 8.99 4.06
N SER A 150 -9.04 9.43 5.20
CA SER A 150 -8.39 9.29 6.50
C SER A 150 -9.47 9.10 7.54
N MET A 151 -9.24 8.22 8.50
CA MET A 151 -10.14 8.07 9.62
C MET A 151 -10.15 9.33 10.47
N LYS A 152 -11.29 9.60 11.09
CA LYS A 152 -11.49 10.81 11.89
C LYS A 152 -10.77 10.73 13.23
N TYR A 153 -10.78 9.56 13.86
CA TYR A 153 -10.24 9.33 15.20
C TYR A 153 -9.16 8.26 15.21
N ALA A 154 -8.21 8.39 16.12
CA ALA A 154 -7.24 7.34 16.39
C ALA A 154 -7.94 6.04 16.81
N ASN A 155 -7.33 4.90 16.49
CA ASN A 155 -7.84 3.56 16.74
C ASN A 155 -9.19 3.20 16.04
N GLN A 156 -9.66 3.99 15.07
CA GLN A 156 -10.74 3.54 14.21
C GLN A 156 -10.30 2.48 13.20
N LEU A 157 -9.11 2.63 12.63
CA LEU A 157 -8.55 1.71 11.65
C LEU A 157 -7.04 1.63 11.79
N TRP A 158 -6.52 0.42 11.96
CA TRP A 158 -5.11 0.15 11.77
C TRP A 158 -4.86 -0.55 10.43
N GLN A 159 -3.72 -0.28 9.83
CA GLN A 159 -3.21 -1.01 8.67
C GLN A 159 -2.02 -1.85 9.11
N ALA A 160 -1.97 -3.10 8.68
CA ALA A 160 -0.85 -3.99 8.92
C ALA A 160 -0.27 -4.53 7.61
N ASP A 161 1.05 -4.70 7.61
CA ASP A 161 1.77 -5.26 6.47
C ASP A 161 3.16 -5.74 6.89
N THR A 162 3.82 -6.46 5.98
CA THR A 162 5.17 -6.99 6.17
C THR A 162 6.12 -6.43 5.10
N MET A 163 7.33 -6.07 5.50
CA MET A 163 8.39 -5.58 4.62
C MET A 163 9.67 -6.42 4.82
N PHE A 164 10.38 -6.69 3.73
CA PHE A 164 11.74 -7.24 3.82
C PHE A 164 12.69 -6.23 4.46
N GLY A 165 13.41 -6.69 5.47
CA GLY A 165 14.41 -5.92 6.21
C GLY A 165 15.85 -6.26 5.81
N PRO A 166 16.83 -5.78 6.59
CA PRO A 166 18.25 -6.02 6.34
C PRO A 166 18.64 -7.47 6.68
N TYR A 167 19.83 -7.86 6.22
CA TYR A 167 20.44 -9.12 6.62
C TYR A 167 21.13 -8.94 7.98
N VAL A 168 20.77 -9.78 8.93
CA VAL A 168 21.29 -9.77 10.31
C VAL A 168 22.06 -11.08 10.58
N ASP A 169 23.10 -11.02 11.39
CA ASP A 169 23.85 -12.18 11.80
C ASP A 169 22.99 -13.09 12.67
N THR A 170 23.01 -14.40 12.40
CA THR A 170 22.24 -15.39 13.16
C THR A 170 22.96 -15.92 14.38
N GLY A 171 24.23 -15.54 14.58
CA GLY A 171 25.09 -16.06 15.64
C GLY A 171 25.46 -17.54 15.50
N ALA A 172 24.97 -18.21 14.45
CA ALA A 172 25.25 -19.59 14.14
C ALA A 172 26.14 -19.70 12.89
N SER A 173 26.69 -20.89 12.60
CA SER A 173 27.48 -21.19 11.39
C SER A 173 26.74 -20.89 10.08
N ALA A 174 25.43 -20.58 10.13
CA ALA A 174 24.59 -20.28 9.00
C ALA A 174 24.76 -18.88 8.40
N GLY A 175 25.59 -18.00 9.00
CA GLY A 175 25.87 -16.67 8.49
C GLY A 175 24.70 -15.69 8.67
N ARG A 176 24.46 -14.80 7.68
CA ARG A 176 23.42 -13.76 7.74
C ARG A 176 22.11 -14.22 7.13
N LYS A 177 21.00 -13.90 7.78
CA LYS A 177 19.64 -14.17 7.29
C LYS A 177 18.88 -12.86 7.10
N GLN A 178 18.11 -12.75 6.02
CA GLN A 178 17.25 -11.59 5.76
C GLN A 178 16.11 -11.56 6.78
N THR A 179 15.87 -10.39 7.34
CA THR A 179 14.77 -10.17 8.28
C THR A 179 13.50 -9.71 7.55
N LYS A 180 12.38 -9.78 8.27
CA LYS A 180 11.07 -9.25 7.85
C LYS A 180 10.52 -8.38 8.97
N LEU A 181 10.08 -7.17 8.62
CA LEU A 181 9.42 -6.24 9.54
C LEU A 181 7.93 -6.42 9.45
N ILE A 182 7.28 -6.85 10.51
CA ILE A 182 5.82 -6.81 10.69
C ILE A 182 5.49 -5.51 11.40
N ALA A 183 4.53 -4.72 10.90
CA ALA A 183 4.22 -3.41 11.44
C ALA A 183 2.73 -3.09 11.41
N PHE A 184 2.27 -2.30 12.40
CA PHE A 184 0.90 -1.80 12.54
C PHE A 184 0.91 -0.28 12.65
N ILE A 185 0.20 0.39 11.76
CA ILE A 185 0.08 1.86 11.75
C ILE A 185 -1.37 2.27 11.93
N ASP A 186 -1.62 3.28 12.76
CA ASP A 186 -2.93 3.91 12.88
C ASP A 186 -3.22 4.85 11.71
N ASP A 187 -4.39 4.69 11.11
CA ASP A 187 -4.80 5.43 9.91
C ASP A 187 -4.97 6.92 10.15
N ALA A 188 -5.55 7.33 11.27
CA ALA A 188 -5.84 8.73 11.58
C ALA A 188 -4.60 9.49 12.03
N SER A 189 -3.88 8.96 13.01
CA SER A 189 -2.75 9.63 13.65
C SER A 189 -1.41 9.41 12.97
N ARG A 190 -1.30 8.38 12.12
CA ARG A 190 -0.02 7.91 11.55
C ARG A 190 0.95 7.32 12.58
N VAL A 191 0.54 7.16 13.84
CA VAL A 191 1.36 6.51 14.86
C VAL A 191 1.71 5.10 14.41
N LEU A 192 2.98 4.74 14.44
CA LEU A 192 3.33 3.35 14.43
C LEU A 192 2.98 2.74 15.79
N CYS A 193 1.97 1.90 15.80
CA CYS A 193 1.47 1.28 17.02
C CYS A 193 2.49 0.30 17.59
N HIS A 194 3.01 -0.56 16.74
CA HIS A 194 4.15 -1.44 17.00
C HIS A 194 4.73 -1.96 15.69
N GLY A 195 6.01 -2.31 15.70
CA GLY A 195 6.68 -3.02 14.62
C GLY A 195 7.90 -3.74 15.15
N GLU A 196 8.16 -4.92 14.61
CA GLU A 196 9.27 -5.77 15.07
C GLU A 196 9.85 -6.56 13.88
N PHE A 197 11.17 -6.68 13.83
CA PHE A 197 11.88 -7.51 12.85
C PHE A 197 11.98 -8.94 13.34
N PHE A 198 11.81 -9.89 12.42
CA PHE A 198 11.92 -11.33 12.65
C PHE A 198 12.72 -11.98 11.51
N PHE A 199 13.30 -13.14 11.77
CA PHE A 199 13.89 -13.96 10.71
C PHE A 199 12.83 -14.70 9.88
N GLU A 200 11.65 -14.93 10.45
CA GLU A 200 10.55 -15.65 9.80
C GLU A 200 9.24 -14.89 9.97
N GLU A 201 8.43 -14.99 8.95
CA GLU A 201 7.09 -14.47 8.94
C GLU A 201 6.13 -15.65 9.06
N ASN A 202 5.55 -15.78 10.24
CA ASN A 202 4.60 -16.84 10.56
C ASN A 202 3.51 -16.30 11.51
N VAL A 203 2.55 -17.15 11.83
CA VAL A 203 1.43 -16.79 12.71
C VAL A 203 1.91 -16.36 14.09
N ASP A 204 2.93 -17.00 14.64
CA ASP A 204 3.44 -16.70 15.99
C ASP A 204 4.07 -15.31 16.05
N THR A 205 4.90 -14.94 15.04
CA THR A 205 5.49 -13.59 14.96
C THR A 205 4.44 -12.52 14.76
N MET A 206 3.40 -12.82 13.99
CA MET A 206 2.26 -11.92 13.78
C MET A 206 1.46 -11.73 15.08
N VAL A 207 1.11 -12.80 15.79
CA VAL A 207 0.39 -12.74 17.08
C VAL A 207 1.20 -12.00 18.13
N ARG A 208 2.51 -12.22 18.20
CA ARG A 208 3.43 -11.52 19.10
C ARG A 208 3.42 -10.01 18.85
N THR A 209 3.55 -9.60 17.59
CA THR A 209 3.56 -8.19 17.20
C THR A 209 2.20 -7.55 17.45
N LEU A 210 1.09 -8.24 17.10
CA LEU A 210 -0.27 -7.79 17.33
C LEU A 210 -0.57 -7.59 18.82
N ARG A 211 -0.18 -8.56 19.67
CA ARG A 211 -0.31 -8.48 21.12
C ARG A 211 0.42 -7.27 21.68
N ALA A 212 1.68 -7.07 21.29
CA ALA A 212 2.48 -5.92 21.71
C ALA A 212 1.84 -4.58 21.27
N ALA A 213 1.31 -4.52 20.04
CA ALA A 213 0.59 -3.34 19.55
C ALA A 213 -0.66 -3.04 20.36
N PHE A 214 -1.49 -4.04 20.67
CA PHE A 214 -2.73 -3.86 21.43
C PHE A 214 -2.46 -3.42 22.88
N TYR A 215 -1.46 -3.99 23.52
CA TYR A 215 -1.09 -3.55 24.87
C TYR A 215 -0.51 -2.13 24.88
N LYS A 216 0.24 -1.76 23.86
CA LYS A 216 0.90 -0.46 23.80
C LYS A 216 -0.04 0.70 23.41
N ARG A 217 -0.96 0.47 22.47
CA ARG A 217 -1.78 1.52 21.85
C ARG A 217 -3.29 1.26 21.89
N GLY A 218 -3.71 0.25 22.65
CA GLY A 218 -5.12 -0.16 22.75
C GLY A 218 -5.59 -0.96 21.55
N VAL A 219 -6.84 -1.37 21.56
CA VAL A 219 -7.45 -2.22 20.53
C VAL A 219 -8.20 -1.32 19.54
N PRO A 220 -7.89 -1.36 18.23
CA PRO A 220 -8.61 -0.60 17.23
C PRO A 220 -10.01 -1.18 16.96
N GLU A 221 -10.91 -0.37 16.42
CA GLU A 221 -12.21 -0.85 15.93
C GLU A 221 -12.05 -1.80 14.75
N GLN A 222 -11.10 -1.50 13.86
CA GLN A 222 -10.87 -2.26 12.63
C GLN A 222 -9.36 -2.45 12.39
N LEU A 223 -9.00 -3.64 11.89
CA LEU A 223 -7.65 -3.97 11.42
C LEU A 223 -7.72 -4.36 9.95
N LEU A 224 -7.08 -3.58 9.09
CA LEU A 224 -6.96 -3.83 7.66
C LEU A 224 -5.66 -4.54 7.33
N VAL A 225 -5.76 -5.71 6.73
CA VAL A 225 -4.64 -6.58 6.34
C VAL A 225 -4.77 -6.95 4.86
N ASP A 226 -3.71 -7.50 4.27
CA ASP A 226 -3.81 -8.10 2.94
C ASP A 226 -4.40 -9.52 2.99
N ASN A 227 -4.45 -10.18 1.83
CA ASN A 227 -4.88 -11.56 1.70
C ASN A 227 -3.70 -12.55 1.85
N GLY A 228 -2.59 -12.15 2.44
CA GLY A 228 -1.46 -13.03 2.72
C GLY A 228 -1.84 -14.17 3.68
N SER A 229 -1.20 -15.31 3.55
CA SER A 229 -1.53 -16.54 4.31
C SER A 229 -1.51 -16.35 5.82
N ILE A 230 -0.60 -15.53 6.35
CA ILE A 230 -0.50 -15.25 7.79
C ILE A 230 -1.67 -14.40 8.31
N TYR A 231 -2.23 -13.54 7.47
CA TYR A 231 -3.35 -12.66 7.81
C TYR A 231 -4.71 -13.33 7.61
N CYS A 232 -4.78 -14.34 6.74
CA CYS A 232 -5.99 -15.13 6.48
C CYS A 232 -6.13 -16.33 7.42
N CYS A 233 -5.22 -16.52 8.38
CA CYS A 233 -5.29 -17.64 9.28
C CYS A 233 -6.44 -17.50 10.28
N GLN A 234 -7.06 -18.63 10.65
CA GLN A 234 -8.16 -18.69 11.60
C GLN A 234 -7.80 -18.08 12.95
N GLU A 235 -6.54 -18.19 13.36
CA GLU A 235 -6.08 -17.72 14.67
C GLU A 235 -6.16 -16.20 14.81
N ILE A 236 -5.68 -15.45 13.82
CA ILE A 236 -5.80 -13.98 13.81
C ILE A 236 -7.28 -13.56 13.81
N THR A 237 -8.11 -14.25 13.04
CA THR A 237 -9.56 -14.00 13.01
C THR A 237 -10.19 -14.19 14.40
N LEU A 238 -9.83 -15.28 15.09
CA LEU A 238 -10.32 -15.56 16.44
C LEU A 238 -9.82 -14.55 17.48
N ILE A 239 -8.55 -14.18 17.42
CA ILE A 239 -7.98 -13.15 18.30
C ILE A 239 -8.72 -11.83 18.10
N CYS A 240 -8.87 -11.37 16.86
CA CYS A 240 -9.59 -10.13 16.56
C CYS A 240 -11.03 -10.17 17.06
N ALA A 241 -11.74 -11.28 16.86
CA ALA A 241 -13.10 -11.46 17.36
C ALA A 241 -13.17 -11.39 18.88
N ARG A 242 -12.25 -12.06 19.59
CA ARG A 242 -12.20 -12.08 21.07
C ARG A 242 -11.95 -10.69 21.67
N VAL A 243 -11.05 -9.92 21.05
CA VAL A 243 -10.77 -8.55 21.51
C VAL A 243 -11.80 -7.53 21.00
N GLY A 244 -12.76 -7.93 20.13
CA GLY A 244 -13.75 -7.06 19.55
C GLY A 244 -13.16 -6.07 18.53
N CYS A 245 -12.22 -6.50 17.72
CA CYS A 245 -11.65 -5.79 16.59
C CYS A 245 -12.17 -6.42 15.28
N LEU A 246 -12.69 -5.62 14.38
CA LEU A 246 -13.15 -6.11 13.08
C LEU A 246 -11.96 -6.33 12.14
N LEU A 247 -11.65 -7.58 11.83
CA LEU A 247 -10.63 -7.91 10.82
C LEU A 247 -11.20 -7.67 9.42
N ARG A 248 -10.50 -6.89 8.62
CA ARG A 248 -10.84 -6.58 7.22
C ARG A 248 -9.70 -6.94 6.31
N HIS A 249 -10.02 -7.56 5.18
CA HIS A 249 -9.05 -7.83 4.12
C HIS A 249 -9.17 -6.80 3.01
N THR A 250 -8.04 -6.43 2.42
CA THR A 250 -8.04 -5.55 1.25
C THR A 250 -8.75 -6.26 0.09
N PRO A 251 -9.60 -5.55 -0.68
CA PRO A 251 -10.15 -6.12 -1.91
C PRO A 251 -9.04 -6.59 -2.84
N VAL A 252 -9.29 -7.67 -3.56
CA VAL A 252 -8.35 -8.20 -4.55
C VAL A 252 -8.01 -7.09 -5.55
N ARG A 253 -6.71 -6.84 -5.78
CA ARG A 253 -6.15 -5.78 -6.63
C ARG A 253 -6.36 -4.35 -6.14
N ASP A 254 -6.63 -4.13 -4.85
CA ASP A 254 -6.71 -2.80 -4.24
C ASP A 254 -5.51 -2.48 -3.33
N ALA A 255 -4.30 -2.43 -3.91
CA ALA A 255 -3.07 -2.09 -3.18
C ALA A 255 -3.13 -0.69 -2.53
N ALA A 256 -3.86 0.26 -3.11
CA ALA A 256 -3.92 1.63 -2.58
C ALA A 256 -4.70 1.76 -1.25
N ALA A 257 -5.49 0.75 -0.85
CA ALA A 257 -6.15 0.72 0.45
C ALA A 257 -5.16 0.75 1.62
N LYS A 258 -3.92 0.25 1.42
CA LYS A 258 -2.83 0.20 2.41
C LYS A 258 -1.77 1.29 2.24
N GLY A 259 -2.06 2.35 1.52
CA GLY A 259 -1.08 3.40 1.16
C GLY A 259 -0.39 4.10 2.34
N LYS A 260 -0.92 4.02 3.59
CA LYS A 260 -0.29 4.62 4.77
C LYS A 260 0.85 3.76 5.30
N ILE A 261 0.63 2.44 5.40
CA ILE A 261 1.69 1.50 5.82
C ILE A 261 2.80 1.41 4.75
N GLU A 262 2.44 1.47 3.45
CA GLU A 262 3.42 1.51 2.37
C GLU A 262 4.33 2.75 2.43
N ARG A 263 3.75 3.93 2.74
CA ARG A 263 4.52 5.18 2.97
C ARG A 263 5.40 5.08 4.21
N PHE A 264 4.91 4.45 5.28
CA PHE A 264 5.73 4.16 6.46
C PHE A 264 6.93 3.29 6.10
N PHE A 265 6.72 2.20 5.37
CA PHE A 265 7.83 1.34 4.92
C PHE A 265 8.83 2.05 4.01
N ARG A 266 8.37 3.01 3.20
CA ARG A 266 9.28 3.89 2.46
C ARG A 266 10.14 4.72 3.43
N ARG A 267 9.54 5.33 4.45
CA ARG A 267 10.31 6.06 5.48
C ARG A 267 11.29 5.17 6.24
N VAL A 268 10.93 3.94 6.55
CA VAL A 268 11.88 2.97 7.15
C VAL A 268 13.08 2.77 6.22
N ARG A 269 12.87 2.57 4.94
CA ARG A 269 13.97 2.43 3.97
C ARG A 269 14.82 3.69 3.86
N ASP A 270 14.18 4.84 3.74
CA ASP A 270 14.86 6.12 3.42
C ASP A 270 15.49 6.78 4.64
N GLN A 271 15.02 6.51 5.86
CA GLN A 271 15.45 7.22 7.07
C GLN A 271 16.08 6.31 8.14
N PHE A 272 15.65 5.05 8.26
CA PHE A 272 16.19 4.11 9.24
C PHE A 272 17.26 3.21 8.64
N LEU A 273 16.95 2.49 7.56
CA LEU A 273 17.85 1.47 6.99
C LEU A 273 19.08 2.07 6.28
N VAL A 274 19.07 3.38 5.95
CA VAL A 274 20.26 4.09 5.41
C VAL A 274 21.29 4.46 6.47
N ARG A 275 20.93 4.35 7.77
CA ARG A 275 21.84 4.63 8.88
C ARG A 275 22.85 3.48 9.04
N LYS A 276 23.99 3.80 9.66
CA LYS A 276 24.94 2.76 10.09
C LYS A 276 24.34 1.99 11.27
N LEU A 277 23.67 0.88 10.97
CA LEU A 277 23.02 0.03 11.97
C LEU A 277 23.99 -1.04 12.49
N ASP A 278 23.85 -1.38 13.75
CA ASP A 278 24.44 -2.60 14.30
C ASP A 278 23.51 -3.78 13.97
N LEU A 279 23.98 -4.66 13.09
CA LEU A 279 23.28 -5.84 12.59
C LEU A 279 23.87 -7.15 13.17
N SER A 280 24.53 -7.06 14.31
CA SER A 280 25.14 -8.22 14.98
C SER A 280 24.09 -9.19 15.52
N THR A 281 22.94 -8.68 15.99
CA THR A 281 21.84 -9.52 16.47
C THR A 281 20.49 -8.94 16.09
N LEU A 282 19.48 -9.80 16.01
CA LEU A 282 18.08 -9.39 15.79
C LEU A 282 17.56 -8.48 16.91
N GLU A 283 17.96 -8.75 18.14
CA GLU A 283 17.57 -7.95 19.30
C GLU A 283 18.13 -6.52 19.22
N THR A 284 19.40 -6.38 18.82
CA THR A 284 20.03 -5.07 18.64
C THR A 284 19.35 -4.28 17.53
N LEU A 285 19.03 -4.90 16.41
CA LEU A 285 18.26 -4.26 15.33
C LEU A 285 16.88 -3.79 15.84
N ASN A 286 16.14 -4.62 16.57
CA ASN A 286 14.83 -4.26 17.11
C ASN A 286 14.89 -3.14 18.14
N ARG A 287 15.93 -3.10 18.98
CA ARG A 287 16.16 -2.00 19.93
C ARG A 287 16.42 -0.67 19.20
N GLN A 288 17.28 -0.67 18.18
CA GLN A 288 17.55 0.51 17.36
C GLN A 288 16.28 0.97 16.61
N PHE A 289 15.52 0.04 16.08
CA PHE A 289 14.24 0.33 15.39
C PHE A 289 13.22 0.94 16.35
N THR A 290 13.03 0.36 17.52
CA THR A 290 12.12 0.90 18.55
C THR A 290 12.53 2.31 18.96
N HIS A 291 13.83 2.55 19.17
CA HIS A 291 14.35 3.88 19.48
C HIS A 291 14.03 4.89 18.36
N TRP A 292 14.28 4.53 17.10
CA TRP A 292 13.97 5.37 15.97
C TRP A 292 12.45 5.65 15.84
N VAL A 293 11.62 4.63 16.03
CA VAL A 293 10.16 4.79 15.97
C VAL A 293 9.67 5.78 17.03
N GLU A 294 10.10 5.64 18.27
CA GLU A 294 9.56 6.46 19.37
C GLU A 294 10.14 7.89 19.36
N ASN A 295 11.40 8.08 19.01
CA ASN A 295 12.07 9.38 19.13
C ASN A 295 12.09 10.18 17.80
N ASP A 296 12.09 9.49 16.66
CA ASP A 296 12.14 10.14 15.36
C ASP A 296 10.77 10.08 14.66
N TYR A 297 10.24 8.85 14.39
CA TYR A 297 9.05 8.72 13.56
C TYR A 297 7.77 9.21 14.26
N ASN A 298 7.49 8.76 15.49
CA ASN A 298 6.29 9.14 16.25
C ASN A 298 6.40 10.53 16.88
N ALA A 299 7.61 11.03 17.11
CA ALA A 299 7.88 12.26 17.86
C ALA A 299 8.18 13.50 17.00
N LEU A 300 8.35 13.35 15.68
CA LEU A 300 8.55 14.48 14.78
C LEU A 300 7.30 14.81 13.97
N PRO A 301 7.10 16.07 13.54
CA PRO A 301 5.96 16.47 12.73
C PRO A 301 5.84 15.64 11.45
N HIS A 302 4.63 15.19 11.15
CA HIS A 302 4.33 14.42 9.96
C HIS A 302 3.52 15.27 8.96
N ASP A 303 4.04 15.46 7.74
CA ASP A 303 3.50 16.38 6.73
C ASP A 303 2.00 16.21 6.45
N ALA A 304 1.52 14.95 6.42
CA ALA A 304 0.12 14.68 6.08
C ALA A 304 -0.89 15.06 7.18
N ILE A 305 -0.44 15.28 8.41
CA ILE A 305 -1.30 15.62 9.56
C ILE A 305 -0.90 16.93 10.24
N GLY A 306 0.22 17.55 9.83
CA GLY A 306 0.69 18.85 10.33
C GLY A 306 1.15 18.86 11.80
N MET A 307 1.27 17.70 12.45
CA MET A 307 1.69 17.56 13.86
C MET A 307 2.42 16.23 14.08
N LYS A 308 2.94 16.02 15.28
CA LYS A 308 3.55 14.76 15.66
C LYS A 308 2.51 13.63 15.68
N PRO A 309 2.79 12.44 15.15
CA PRO A 309 1.89 11.30 15.23
C PRO A 309 1.41 11.00 16.64
N ILE A 310 2.32 11.03 17.62
CA ILE A 310 1.97 10.74 19.02
C ILE A 310 1.02 11.77 19.62
N ASP A 311 1.18 13.05 19.28
CA ASP A 311 0.29 14.12 19.76
C ASP A 311 -1.09 13.98 19.13
N ARG A 312 -1.15 13.67 17.81
CA ARG A 312 -2.41 13.41 17.12
C ARG A 312 -3.15 12.20 17.71
N PHE A 313 -2.42 11.15 18.09
CA PHE A 313 -2.99 10.01 18.80
C PHE A 313 -3.52 10.42 20.18
N GLY A 314 -2.78 11.26 20.90
CA GLY A 314 -3.12 11.75 22.23
C GLY A 314 -4.45 12.52 22.29
N ILE A 315 -4.82 13.23 21.22
CA ILE A 315 -6.11 13.98 21.15
C ILE A 315 -7.31 13.05 21.35
N ASP A 316 -7.24 11.83 20.86
CA ASP A 316 -8.34 10.86 20.91
C ASP A 316 -8.19 9.83 22.05
N LEU A 317 -7.28 10.04 23.01
CA LEU A 317 -6.92 9.07 24.04
C LEU A 317 -8.12 8.57 24.87
N THR A 318 -9.12 9.43 25.11
CA THR A 318 -10.35 9.08 25.81
C THR A 318 -11.23 8.06 25.06
N ARG A 319 -11.03 7.91 23.76
CA ARG A 319 -11.74 6.95 22.90
C ARG A 319 -11.00 5.63 22.79
N VAL A 320 -9.73 5.60 23.16
CA VAL A 320 -8.87 4.41 23.03
C VAL A 320 -9.27 3.37 24.07
N ARG A 321 -9.61 2.18 23.61
CA ARG A 321 -9.89 1.03 24.45
C ARG A 321 -8.59 0.29 24.78
N PHE A 322 -8.00 0.63 25.93
CA PHE A 322 -6.80 -0.05 26.40
C PHE A 322 -7.11 -1.43 26.93
N LEU A 323 -6.15 -2.33 26.71
CA LEU A 323 -6.14 -3.68 27.26
C LEU A 323 -5.21 -3.68 28.47
N ALA A 324 -5.76 -3.90 29.68
CA ALA A 324 -4.92 -4.00 30.87
C ALA A 324 -4.10 -5.29 30.84
N PRO A 325 -2.79 -5.26 31.12
CA PRO A 325 -1.99 -6.48 31.27
C PRO A 325 -2.56 -7.38 32.35
N SER A 326 -2.98 -8.60 31.98
CA SER A 326 -3.47 -9.63 32.91
C SER A 326 -3.43 -11.00 32.24
N GLU A 327 -3.34 -12.06 33.04
CA GLU A 327 -3.41 -13.45 32.53
C GLU A 327 -4.70 -13.69 31.73
N HIS A 328 -5.81 -13.12 32.18
CA HIS A 328 -7.09 -13.23 31.47
C HIS A 328 -7.05 -12.58 30.08
N ASN A 329 -6.44 -11.42 29.94
CA ASN A 329 -6.28 -10.74 28.65
C ASN A 329 -5.22 -11.42 27.77
N ASP A 330 -4.23 -12.08 28.38
CA ASP A 330 -3.27 -12.89 27.63
C ASP A 330 -3.93 -14.10 26.96
N GLU A 331 -4.95 -14.71 27.59
CA GLU A 331 -5.73 -15.80 27.02
C GLU A 331 -6.47 -15.42 25.72
N LEU A 332 -6.68 -14.12 25.46
CA LEU A 332 -7.28 -13.64 24.20
C LEU A 332 -6.39 -13.95 22.99
N PHE A 333 -5.08 -14.03 23.21
CA PHE A 333 -4.07 -14.30 22.17
C PHE A 333 -3.67 -15.77 22.07
N TYR A 334 -4.23 -16.63 22.91
CA TYR A 334 -3.91 -18.06 22.91
C TYR A 334 -4.47 -18.77 21.68
N ALA A 335 -3.70 -19.73 21.20
CA ALA A 335 -4.12 -20.67 20.17
C ALA A 335 -5.28 -21.55 20.68
N GLU A 336 -6.10 -22.06 19.76
CA GLU A 336 -7.21 -22.98 20.10
C GLU A 336 -6.99 -24.38 19.55
N ALA A 337 -7.46 -25.36 20.32
CA ALA A 337 -7.58 -26.75 19.88
C ALA A 337 -8.82 -27.39 20.46
N ALA A 338 -9.57 -28.15 19.67
CA ALA A 338 -10.69 -28.95 20.14
C ALA A 338 -10.19 -30.31 20.60
N ARG A 339 -10.72 -30.81 21.73
CA ARG A 339 -10.46 -32.17 22.24
C ARG A 339 -11.74 -32.81 22.76
N LYS A 340 -11.81 -34.14 22.60
CA LYS A 340 -12.86 -34.94 23.24
C LYS A 340 -12.34 -35.44 24.58
N VAL A 341 -13.12 -35.22 25.63
CA VAL A 341 -12.84 -35.75 26.97
C VAL A 341 -13.24 -37.24 27.01
N LYS A 342 -12.37 -38.06 27.55
CA LYS A 342 -12.59 -39.51 27.71
C LYS A 342 -13.56 -39.82 28.85
N LYS A 343 -14.01 -41.07 28.91
CA LYS A 343 -14.90 -41.57 29.98
C LYS A 343 -14.30 -41.47 31.38
N ASP A 344 -12.98 -41.40 31.51
CA ASP A 344 -12.25 -41.19 32.76
C ASP A 344 -12.06 -39.72 33.14
N ASN A 345 -12.77 -38.80 32.47
CA ASN A 345 -12.68 -37.35 32.62
C ASN A 345 -11.28 -36.78 32.33
N THR A 346 -10.54 -37.45 31.43
CA THR A 346 -9.23 -36.98 30.96
C THR A 346 -9.20 -36.67 29.47
N PHE A 347 -8.23 -35.91 29.04
CA PHE A 347 -7.93 -35.68 27.61
C PHE A 347 -6.42 -35.64 27.36
N SER A 348 -5.99 -35.85 26.13
CA SER A 348 -4.59 -35.81 25.74
C SER A 348 -4.32 -34.54 24.90
N PHE A 349 -3.23 -33.82 25.23
CA PHE A 349 -2.79 -32.65 24.51
C PHE A 349 -1.26 -32.49 24.62
N GLY A 350 -0.55 -32.19 23.51
CA GLY A 350 0.90 -32.02 23.53
C GLY A 350 1.68 -33.19 24.08
N GLY A 351 1.25 -34.44 23.84
CA GLY A 351 1.91 -35.64 24.35
C GLY A 351 1.67 -35.92 25.86
N ARG A 352 0.90 -35.07 26.54
CA ARG A 352 0.59 -35.21 27.97
C ARG A 352 -0.89 -35.49 28.18
N ARG A 353 -1.23 -36.10 29.35
CA ARG A 353 -2.62 -36.34 29.77
C ARG A 353 -3.01 -35.31 30.83
N TYR A 354 -4.22 -34.79 30.70
CA TYR A 354 -4.78 -33.78 31.61
C TYR A 354 -6.12 -34.22 32.16
N GLU A 355 -6.46 -33.71 33.32
CA GLU A 355 -7.78 -33.85 33.96
C GLU A 355 -8.58 -32.55 33.76
N THR A 356 -9.89 -32.71 33.63
CA THR A 356 -10.80 -31.55 33.61
C THR A 356 -11.22 -31.19 35.05
N PRO A 357 -11.41 -29.86 35.35
CA PRO A 357 -11.78 -29.43 36.71
C PRO A 357 -13.23 -29.77 37.08
N VAL A 358 -14.07 -30.10 36.11
CA VAL A 358 -15.47 -30.49 36.27
C VAL A 358 -15.76 -31.71 35.41
N ASP A 359 -16.91 -32.37 35.61
CA ASP A 359 -17.29 -33.54 34.82
C ASP A 359 -17.69 -33.15 33.41
N LEU A 360 -16.87 -33.57 32.43
CA LEU A 360 -17.03 -33.30 31.01
C LEU A 360 -16.90 -34.58 30.16
N ARG A 361 -17.12 -35.73 30.75
CA ARG A 361 -17.02 -37.03 30.09
C ARG A 361 -17.78 -37.05 28.77
N ASP A 362 -17.14 -37.57 27.74
CA ASP A 362 -17.64 -37.68 26.38
C ASP A 362 -18.02 -36.34 25.69
N LYS A 363 -17.76 -35.21 26.34
CA LYS A 363 -18.00 -33.87 25.77
C LYS A 363 -16.79 -33.43 24.94
N GLN A 364 -17.09 -32.57 23.93
CA GLN A 364 -16.05 -31.87 23.19
C GLN A 364 -15.78 -30.54 23.87
N ILE A 365 -14.51 -30.30 24.19
CA ILE A 365 -14.04 -29.07 24.82
C ILE A 365 -13.13 -28.27 23.85
N GLN A 366 -13.02 -26.98 24.10
CA GLN A 366 -12.02 -26.13 23.49
C GLN A 366 -10.92 -25.84 24.47
N LEU A 367 -9.68 -25.99 24.02
CA LEU A 367 -8.48 -25.66 24.79
C LEU A 367 -7.95 -24.35 24.24
N ARG A 368 -7.59 -23.42 25.12
CA ARG A 368 -6.75 -22.26 24.78
C ARG A 368 -5.40 -22.43 25.42
N TYR A 369 -4.33 -22.24 24.69
CA TYR A 369 -2.97 -22.51 25.15
C TYR A 369 -1.97 -21.51 24.54
N ASP A 370 -0.96 -21.16 25.33
CA ASP A 370 0.22 -20.46 24.88
C ASP A 370 1.18 -21.45 24.23
N ARG A 371 1.51 -21.25 22.94
CA ARG A 371 2.41 -22.13 22.20
C ARG A 371 3.84 -22.10 22.72
N HIS A 372 4.23 -21.03 23.39
CA HIS A 372 5.60 -20.82 23.89
C HIS A 372 5.79 -21.28 25.34
N ARG A 373 4.70 -21.55 26.05
CA ARG A 373 4.76 -22.09 27.40
C ARG A 373 4.62 -23.60 27.38
N GLN A 374 5.62 -24.27 27.96
CA GLN A 374 5.63 -25.74 28.07
C GLN A 374 4.97 -26.27 29.35
N ASP A 375 4.61 -25.37 30.26
CA ASP A 375 3.98 -25.75 31.55
C ASP A 375 2.48 -26.03 31.39
N SER A 376 1.94 -26.83 32.29
CA SER A 376 0.51 -27.19 32.32
C SER A 376 -0.39 -26.01 32.64
N ALA A 377 0.16 -24.96 33.25
CA ALA A 377 -0.57 -23.72 33.57
C ALA A 377 -0.98 -22.92 32.31
N ALA A 378 -0.43 -23.27 31.16
CA ALA A 378 -0.72 -22.62 29.91
C ALA A 378 -1.92 -23.20 29.15
N VAL A 379 -2.61 -24.24 29.66
CA VAL A 379 -3.76 -24.87 28.98
C VAL A 379 -5.05 -24.55 29.72
N VAL A 380 -5.90 -23.73 29.14
CA VAL A 380 -7.19 -23.32 29.69
C VAL A 380 -8.33 -24.04 29.00
N ILE A 381 -9.29 -24.55 29.75
CA ILE A 381 -10.43 -25.31 29.26
C ILE A 381 -11.64 -24.37 29.09
N TYR A 382 -12.23 -24.42 27.91
CA TYR A 382 -13.49 -23.75 27.57
C TYR A 382 -14.53 -24.80 27.16
N TYR A 383 -15.75 -24.64 27.61
CA TYR A 383 -16.88 -25.46 27.20
C TYR A 383 -18.08 -24.58 26.93
N LYS A 384 -18.69 -24.70 25.74
CA LYS A 384 -19.81 -23.84 25.28
C LYS A 384 -19.56 -22.33 25.47
N GLY A 385 -18.32 -21.90 25.20
CA GLY A 385 -17.90 -20.48 25.33
C GLY A 385 -17.57 -20.01 26.75
N GLN A 386 -17.78 -20.86 27.78
CA GLN A 386 -17.48 -20.51 29.17
C GLN A 386 -16.08 -21.04 29.57
N ARG A 387 -15.30 -20.21 30.25
CA ARG A 387 -14.02 -20.58 30.86
C ARG A 387 -14.29 -21.42 32.10
N LEU A 388 -13.81 -22.65 32.09
CA LEU A 388 -13.98 -23.58 33.20
C LEU A 388 -12.78 -23.63 34.17
N GLY A 389 -11.59 -23.26 33.69
CA GLY A 389 -10.38 -23.24 34.48
C GLY A 389 -9.18 -23.76 33.70
N VAL A 390 -8.06 -23.92 34.44
CA VAL A 390 -6.80 -24.42 33.90
C VAL A 390 -6.80 -25.95 33.99
N ALA A 391 -6.34 -26.61 32.93
CA ALA A 391 -6.16 -28.04 32.89
C ALA A 391 -5.08 -28.49 33.90
N ARG A 392 -5.31 -29.57 34.59
CA ARG A 392 -4.34 -30.17 35.51
C ARG A 392 -3.71 -31.39 34.87
N LEU A 393 -2.41 -31.59 35.05
CA LEU A 393 -1.77 -32.83 34.61
C LEU A 393 -2.38 -34.00 35.38
N LEU A 394 -2.61 -35.08 34.67
CA LEU A 394 -3.09 -36.31 35.28
C LEU A 394 -2.08 -36.83 36.28
N ASP A 395 -2.49 -36.95 37.55
CA ASP A 395 -1.79 -37.68 38.60
C ASP A 395 -2.57 -38.96 38.93
N ALA A 396 -2.23 -40.04 38.23
CA ALA A 396 -2.92 -41.31 38.37
C ALA A 396 -2.72 -41.95 39.78
N VAL A 397 -1.61 -41.65 40.45
CA VAL A 397 -1.32 -42.16 41.81
C VAL A 397 -2.20 -41.44 42.84
N ALA A 398 -2.21 -40.11 42.80
CA ALA A 398 -3.06 -39.34 43.70
C ALA A 398 -4.55 -39.64 43.48
N ASN A 399 -4.97 -39.89 42.22
CA ASN A 399 -6.35 -40.28 41.93
C ASN A 399 -6.75 -41.63 42.48
N GLY A 400 -5.82 -42.56 42.55
CA GLY A 400 -6.05 -43.88 43.19
C GLY A 400 -6.28 -43.79 44.70
N LEU A 401 -5.72 -42.75 45.34
CA LEU A 401 -5.85 -42.49 46.76
C LEU A 401 -7.10 -41.69 47.16
N ARG A 402 -7.78 -41.06 46.18
CA ARG A 402 -9.01 -40.32 46.43
C ARG A 402 -10.16 -41.27 46.74
N ARG A 403 -10.72 -41.18 47.96
CA ARG A 403 -11.96 -41.87 48.31
C ARG A 403 -13.02 -41.44 47.28
N ARG A 404 -13.67 -42.42 46.62
CA ARG A 404 -14.84 -42.17 45.81
C ARG A 404 -15.89 -41.51 46.70
N LYS A 405 -16.16 -40.21 46.53
CA LYS A 405 -17.33 -39.59 47.12
C LYS A 405 -18.52 -40.32 46.50
N GLU A 406 -19.31 -40.99 47.29
CA GLU A 406 -20.63 -41.48 46.90
C GLU A 406 -21.40 -40.29 46.40
N GLN A 407 -21.86 -40.37 45.17
CA GLN A 407 -22.80 -39.41 44.67
C GLN A 407 -24.14 -39.62 45.37
N PRO A 408 -24.83 -38.56 45.82
CA PRO A 408 -26.18 -38.65 46.32
C PRO A 408 -27.18 -39.10 45.24
#